data_dc31404572b8ad24f017849433f64ffd
#
_entry.id   dc31404572b8ad24f017849433f64ffd
#
_cell.length_a   1.000
_cell.length_b   1.000
_cell.length_c   1.000
_cell.angle_alpha   90.00
_cell.angle_beta   90.00
_cell.angle_gamma   90.00
#
_symmetry.space_group_name_H-M   'P 1'
#
loop_
_entity.id
_entity.type
_entity.pdbx_description
1 polymer ?
#
loop_
_entity_poly.entity_id
_entity_poly.type
_entity_poly.pdbx_seq_one_letter_code
_entity_poly.pdbx_strand_id
1 'polypeptide(L)'
;MAELSEKLPNEPQVISLDPTYIGDVLDDIRRVGLATGKSDEADNLADSLETRINAVREIALKSPDRPRVLQLEWTEPLLSGGHWVVEMVELAGGISVFGDKTQSSMRLDWDEIVASQPEVILLMPCGFDLDRAREDIPTLTSLRGWESLPAVQEGRAYVLDASEYTSRLGPRLITGLEIMAELIHPELFSGMVPEGSVGAI
;
A
#
# COMPACT_ATOMS: atom_id res chain seq x y z
N MET A 1 8.56 -13.70 23.64
CA MET A 1 9.54 -14.09 22.58
C MET A 1 10.89 -14.48 23.18
N ALA A 2 11.52 -13.69 24.08
CA ALA A 2 12.77 -14.06 24.73
C ALA A 2 12.71 -15.41 25.47
N GLU A 3 11.63 -15.70 26.21
CA GLU A 3 11.42 -16.98 26.90
C GLU A 3 11.35 -18.22 26.00
N LEU A 4 11.01 -18.07 24.72
CA LEU A 4 10.98 -19.16 23.74
C LEU A 4 12.38 -19.45 23.19
N SER A 5 13.23 -18.43 22.99
CA SER A 5 14.59 -18.63 22.50
C SER A 5 15.48 -19.37 23.50
N GLU A 6 15.30 -19.13 24.80
CA GLU A 6 16.01 -19.83 25.89
C GLU A 6 15.68 -21.31 25.99
N LYS A 7 14.53 -21.73 25.45
CA LYS A 7 14.07 -23.14 25.47
C LYS A 7 14.41 -23.92 24.22
N LEU A 8 14.94 -23.25 23.19
CA LEU A 8 15.29 -23.91 21.94
C LEU A 8 16.76 -24.35 21.95
N PRO A 9 17.07 -25.52 21.39
CA PRO A 9 18.44 -25.96 21.25
C PRO A 9 19.18 -24.96 20.33
N ASN A 10 20.39 -24.59 20.74
CA ASN A 10 21.30 -23.64 20.08
C ASN A 10 20.97 -22.13 20.26
N GLU A 11 20.12 -21.76 21.20
CA GLU A 11 19.84 -20.35 21.55
C GLU A 11 19.69 -19.43 20.33
N PRO A 12 18.66 -19.65 19.47
CA PRO A 12 18.52 -18.91 18.23
C PRO A 12 18.38 -17.41 18.50
N GLN A 13 19.03 -16.59 17.69
CA GLN A 13 18.82 -15.15 17.71
C GLN A 13 17.42 -14.82 17.18
N VAL A 14 16.65 -14.09 17.97
CA VAL A 14 15.33 -13.59 17.57
C VAL A 14 15.46 -12.13 17.15
N ILE A 15 15.00 -11.82 15.93
CA ILE A 15 14.95 -10.46 15.40
C ILE A 15 13.47 -10.11 15.19
N SER A 16 13.00 -9.08 15.89
CA SER A 16 11.65 -8.54 15.68
C SER A 16 11.69 -7.50 14.57
N LEU A 17 10.86 -7.68 13.55
CA LEU A 17 10.62 -6.72 12.48
C LEU A 17 9.22 -6.16 12.69
N ASP A 18 9.10 -4.85 12.87
CA ASP A 18 7.83 -4.17 13.14
C ASP A 18 7.81 -2.81 12.42
N PRO A 19 7.91 -2.80 11.08
CA PRO A 19 7.96 -1.58 10.31
C PRO A 19 6.60 -0.89 10.29
N THR A 20 6.61 0.43 10.42
CA THR A 20 5.46 1.32 10.35
C THR A 20 5.49 2.14 9.06
N TYR A 21 6.68 2.50 8.61
CA TYR A 21 6.94 3.31 7.42
C TYR A 21 7.73 2.52 6.37
N ILE A 22 7.73 3.00 5.14
CA ILE A 22 8.53 2.40 4.06
C ILE A 22 10.03 2.41 4.41
N GLY A 23 10.53 3.46 5.06
CA GLY A 23 11.91 3.53 5.51
C GLY A 23 12.29 2.41 6.47
N ASP A 24 11.39 2.03 7.38
CA ASP A 24 11.61 0.94 8.32
C ASP A 24 11.78 -0.42 7.59
N VAL A 25 11.08 -0.61 6.45
CA VAL A 25 11.24 -1.82 5.62
C VAL A 25 12.66 -1.92 5.07
N LEU A 26 13.25 -0.81 4.64
CA LEU A 26 14.64 -0.78 4.16
C LEU A 26 15.61 -1.10 5.28
N ASP A 27 15.38 -0.56 6.48
CA ASP A 27 16.18 -0.86 7.66
C ASP A 27 16.04 -2.33 8.09
N ASP A 28 14.84 -2.88 8.00
CA ASP A 28 14.61 -4.30 8.30
C ASP A 28 15.32 -5.23 7.30
N ILE A 29 15.38 -4.87 6.02
CA ILE A 29 16.18 -5.58 5.01
C ILE A 29 17.66 -5.61 5.44
N ARG A 30 18.22 -4.46 5.87
CA ARG A 30 19.61 -4.36 6.36
C ARG A 30 19.83 -5.21 7.62
N ARG A 31 18.88 -5.16 8.57
CA ARG A 31 18.92 -5.97 9.81
C ARG A 31 18.91 -7.47 9.53
N VAL A 32 18.09 -7.92 8.59
CA VAL A 32 18.05 -9.33 8.15
C VAL A 32 19.37 -9.69 7.48
N GLY A 33 19.89 -8.83 6.61
CA GLY A 33 21.21 -9.03 5.97
C GLY A 33 22.34 -9.21 6.97
N LEU A 34 22.39 -8.34 7.98
CA LEU A 34 23.39 -8.45 9.06
C LEU A 34 23.26 -9.77 9.81
N ALA A 35 22.06 -10.17 10.18
CA ALA A 35 21.82 -11.39 10.95
C ALA A 35 22.10 -12.68 10.16
N THR A 36 22.02 -12.63 8.85
CA THR A 36 22.26 -13.78 7.96
C THR A 36 23.65 -13.78 7.32
N GLY A 37 24.50 -12.79 7.64
CA GLY A 37 25.82 -12.62 7.04
C GLY A 37 25.80 -12.20 5.58
N LYS A 38 24.75 -11.46 5.18
CA LYS A 38 24.46 -10.97 3.83
C LYS A 38 24.33 -9.44 3.79
N SER A 39 25.19 -8.74 4.54
CA SER A 39 25.10 -7.27 4.67
C SER A 39 25.25 -6.56 3.33
N ASP A 40 26.24 -6.92 2.51
CA ASP A 40 26.50 -6.25 1.24
C ASP A 40 25.31 -6.42 0.26
N GLU A 41 24.71 -7.62 0.21
CA GLU A 41 23.55 -7.89 -0.63
C GLU A 41 22.32 -7.12 -0.14
N ALA A 42 22.13 -7.01 1.18
CA ALA A 42 21.03 -6.29 1.80
C ALA A 42 21.16 -4.77 1.60
N ASP A 43 22.36 -4.23 1.75
CA ASP A 43 22.63 -2.81 1.50
C ASP A 43 22.37 -2.45 0.03
N ASN A 44 22.89 -3.25 -0.91
CA ASN A 44 22.65 -3.04 -2.33
C ASN A 44 21.14 -3.11 -2.69
N LEU A 45 20.40 -4.04 -2.08
CA LEU A 45 18.97 -4.16 -2.29
C LEU A 45 18.24 -2.93 -1.73
N ALA A 46 18.53 -2.54 -0.48
CA ALA A 46 17.89 -1.40 0.17
C ALA A 46 18.17 -0.09 -0.60
N ASP A 47 19.38 0.15 -1.04
CA ASP A 47 19.77 1.33 -1.83
C ASP A 47 19.07 1.37 -3.20
N SER A 48 18.92 0.20 -3.85
CA SER A 48 18.15 0.08 -5.10
C SER A 48 16.67 0.42 -4.89
N LEU A 49 16.06 -0.07 -3.80
CA LEU A 49 14.67 0.23 -3.45
C LEU A 49 14.49 1.71 -3.10
N GLU A 50 15.41 2.30 -2.34
CA GLU A 50 15.40 3.72 -2.01
C GLU A 50 15.48 4.60 -3.26
N THR A 51 16.28 4.20 -4.24
CA THR A 51 16.37 4.88 -5.54
C THR A 51 15.01 4.86 -6.26
N ARG A 52 14.28 3.74 -6.26
CA ARG A 52 12.95 3.63 -6.85
C ARG A 52 11.93 4.51 -6.13
N ILE A 53 11.92 4.51 -4.79
CA ILE A 53 11.05 5.37 -3.98
C ILE A 53 11.28 6.85 -4.33
N ASN A 54 12.55 7.27 -4.37
CA ASN A 54 12.90 8.64 -4.70
C ASN A 54 12.48 9.02 -6.13
N ALA A 55 12.65 8.11 -7.09
CA ALA A 55 12.20 8.33 -8.48
C ALA A 55 10.69 8.57 -8.56
N VAL A 56 9.87 7.75 -7.88
CA VAL A 56 8.42 7.97 -7.81
C VAL A 56 8.10 9.33 -7.23
N ARG A 57 8.68 9.66 -6.07
CA ARG A 57 8.44 10.93 -5.38
C ARG A 57 8.82 12.14 -6.25
N GLU A 58 9.98 12.11 -6.91
CA GLU A 58 10.46 13.20 -7.75
C GLU A 58 9.58 13.42 -8.98
N ILE A 59 9.03 12.35 -9.56
CA ILE A 59 8.12 12.44 -10.70
C ILE A 59 6.76 12.97 -10.23
N ALA A 60 6.21 12.43 -9.15
CA ALA A 60 4.93 12.85 -8.58
C ALA A 60 4.92 14.34 -8.20
N LEU A 61 6.02 14.87 -7.70
CA LEU A 61 6.17 16.30 -7.38
C LEU A 61 6.07 17.24 -8.60
N LYS A 62 6.11 16.71 -9.82
CA LYS A 62 5.94 17.52 -11.05
C LYS A 62 4.47 17.79 -11.36
N SER A 63 3.53 16.98 -10.80
CA SER A 63 2.11 17.25 -10.94
C SER A 63 1.70 18.45 -10.09
N PRO A 64 0.96 19.41 -10.64
CA PRO A 64 0.29 20.44 -9.85
C PRO A 64 -0.94 19.87 -9.12
N ASP A 65 -1.49 18.77 -9.62
CA ASP A 65 -2.70 18.15 -9.09
C ASP A 65 -2.33 17.08 -8.05
N ARG A 66 -3.16 17.01 -7.02
CA ARG A 66 -3.04 15.98 -5.97
C ARG A 66 -4.39 15.34 -5.74
N PRO A 67 -4.72 14.26 -6.47
CA PRO A 67 -6.02 13.61 -6.37
C PRO A 67 -6.31 13.11 -4.94
N ARG A 68 -7.58 13.22 -4.53
CA ARG A 68 -8.07 12.63 -3.29
C ARG A 68 -8.22 11.12 -3.47
N VAL A 69 -7.46 10.35 -2.69
CA VAL A 69 -7.38 8.90 -2.79
C VAL A 69 -8.05 8.26 -1.59
N LEU A 70 -9.04 7.42 -1.84
CA LEU A 70 -9.60 6.50 -0.87
C LEU A 70 -8.91 5.15 -1.00
N GLN A 71 -8.17 4.73 0.02
CA GLN A 71 -7.62 3.39 0.13
C GLN A 71 -8.44 2.56 1.12
N LEU A 72 -8.96 1.42 0.66
CA LEU A 72 -9.78 0.50 1.45
C LEU A 72 -9.02 -0.82 1.66
N GLU A 73 -8.72 -1.12 2.91
CA GLU A 73 -8.09 -2.40 3.31
C GLU A 73 -9.11 -3.46 3.73
N TRP A 74 -10.37 -3.10 3.85
CA TRP A 74 -11.46 -4.01 4.16
C TRP A 74 -12.81 -3.43 3.79
N THR A 75 -13.77 -4.31 3.46
CA THR A 75 -15.09 -3.89 2.97
C THR A 75 -16.21 -4.07 3.99
N GLU A 76 -16.08 -4.98 4.95
CA GLU A 76 -17.11 -5.23 5.99
C GLU A 76 -16.45 -5.65 7.32
N PRO A 77 -16.29 -4.71 8.29
CA PRO A 77 -16.59 -3.28 8.17
C PRO A 77 -15.65 -2.56 7.22
N LEU A 78 -16.06 -1.39 6.71
CA LEU A 78 -15.17 -0.54 5.92
C LEU A 78 -13.98 -0.07 6.76
N LEU A 79 -12.75 -0.37 6.31
CA LEU A 79 -11.51 0.09 6.94
C LEU A 79 -10.63 0.80 5.92
N SER A 80 -10.10 1.96 6.31
CA SER A 80 -9.05 2.62 5.52
C SER A 80 -7.71 1.94 5.68
N GLY A 81 -6.77 2.22 4.78
CA GLY A 81 -5.35 1.98 5.03
C GLY A 81 -4.80 2.84 6.16
N GLY A 82 -3.72 2.39 6.77
CA GLY A 82 -2.93 3.12 7.76
C GLY A 82 -1.43 2.99 7.48
N HIS A 83 -0.59 3.50 8.39
CA HIS A 83 0.87 3.33 8.33
C HIS A 83 1.46 3.61 6.92
N TRP A 84 2.22 2.63 6.39
CA TRP A 84 2.88 2.71 5.08
C TRP A 84 1.93 2.93 3.90
N VAL A 85 0.65 2.49 3.98
CA VAL A 85 -0.31 2.66 2.88
C VAL A 85 -0.61 4.15 2.66
N VAL A 86 -0.82 4.90 3.74
CA VAL A 86 -1.02 6.36 3.67
C VAL A 86 0.25 7.03 3.14
N GLU A 87 1.43 6.60 3.60
CA GLU A 87 2.71 7.10 3.10
C GLU A 87 2.89 6.82 1.60
N MET A 88 2.51 5.62 1.12
CA MET A 88 2.56 5.29 -0.31
C MET A 88 1.69 6.23 -1.15
N VAL A 89 0.48 6.52 -0.71
CA VAL A 89 -0.41 7.50 -1.39
C VAL A 89 0.24 8.89 -1.44
N GLU A 90 0.83 9.35 -0.33
CA GLU A 90 1.50 10.66 -0.26
C GLU A 90 2.72 10.72 -1.18
N LEU A 91 3.57 9.67 -1.19
CA LEU A 91 4.76 9.56 -2.05
C LEU A 91 4.37 9.49 -3.54
N ALA A 92 3.27 8.83 -3.85
CA ALA A 92 2.69 8.76 -5.19
C ALA A 92 2.02 10.07 -5.65
N GLY A 93 2.00 11.12 -4.81
CA GLY A 93 1.45 12.43 -5.15
C GLY A 93 -0.04 12.61 -4.88
N GLY A 94 -0.71 11.65 -4.27
CA GLY A 94 -2.10 11.74 -3.85
C GLY A 94 -2.29 12.44 -2.49
N ILE A 95 -3.55 12.64 -2.13
CA ILE A 95 -3.99 13.02 -0.78
C ILE A 95 -4.84 11.87 -0.24
N SER A 96 -4.37 11.21 0.80
CA SER A 96 -5.18 10.22 1.50
C SER A 96 -6.36 10.93 2.16
N VAL A 97 -7.60 10.53 1.81
CA VAL A 97 -8.80 11.18 2.38
C VAL A 97 -9.13 10.65 3.77
N PHE A 98 -8.66 9.44 4.08
CA PHE A 98 -8.79 8.81 5.39
C PHE A 98 -7.50 8.06 5.75
N GLY A 99 -7.32 7.84 7.05
CA GLY A 99 -6.13 7.18 7.58
C GLY A 99 -5.04 8.17 7.99
N ASP A 100 -4.16 7.70 8.84
CA ASP A 100 -3.01 8.43 9.36
C ASP A 100 -1.80 7.49 9.31
N LYS A 101 -0.68 7.96 8.75
CA LYS A 101 0.56 7.16 8.68
C LYS A 101 1.17 6.83 10.04
N THR A 102 0.71 7.48 11.12
CA THR A 102 1.14 7.17 12.49
C THR A 102 0.24 6.15 13.18
N GLN A 103 -0.87 5.75 12.54
CA GLN A 103 -1.88 4.87 13.12
C GLN A 103 -2.21 3.71 12.19
N SER A 104 -2.72 2.63 12.78
CA SER A 104 -3.27 1.50 12.03
C SER A 104 -4.56 1.90 11.29
N SER A 105 -5.08 0.97 10.50
CA SER A 105 -6.36 1.09 9.78
C SER A 105 -7.48 1.59 10.71
N MET A 106 -8.31 2.50 10.20
CA MET A 106 -9.45 3.04 10.94
C MET A 106 -10.76 2.62 10.29
N ARG A 107 -11.81 2.49 11.12
CA ARG A 107 -13.15 2.22 10.64
C ARG A 107 -13.75 3.47 10.01
N LEU A 108 -14.38 3.30 8.84
CA LEU A 108 -14.99 4.36 8.07
C LEU A 108 -16.53 4.27 8.11
N ASP A 109 -17.15 5.42 8.04
CA ASP A 109 -18.57 5.57 7.74
C ASP A 109 -18.76 5.84 6.25
N TRP A 110 -19.77 5.21 5.64
CA TRP A 110 -20.00 5.35 4.20
C TRP A 110 -20.44 6.77 3.81
N ASP A 111 -21.23 7.43 4.63
CA ASP A 111 -21.67 8.81 4.34
C ASP A 111 -20.49 9.79 4.38
N GLU A 112 -19.49 9.54 5.25
CA GLU A 112 -18.24 10.31 5.28
C GLU A 112 -17.40 10.07 4.02
N ILE A 113 -17.36 8.82 3.52
CA ILE A 113 -16.70 8.49 2.25
C ILE A 113 -17.37 9.25 1.10
N VAL A 114 -18.70 9.21 1.00
CA VAL A 114 -19.41 9.94 -0.04
C VAL A 114 -19.16 11.45 0.06
N ALA A 115 -19.14 12.01 1.27
CA ALA A 115 -18.87 13.42 1.48
C ALA A 115 -17.43 13.83 1.10
N SER A 116 -16.47 12.93 1.22
CA SER A 116 -15.06 13.19 0.88
C SER A 116 -14.80 13.28 -0.63
N GLN A 117 -15.75 12.81 -1.46
CA GLN A 117 -15.67 12.87 -2.92
C GLN A 117 -14.32 12.37 -3.47
N PRO A 118 -13.93 11.11 -3.23
CA PRO A 118 -12.64 10.58 -3.70
C PRO A 118 -12.55 10.59 -5.23
N GLU A 119 -11.37 10.93 -5.74
CA GLU A 119 -11.06 10.99 -7.18
C GLU A 119 -10.36 9.71 -7.66
N VAL A 120 -9.81 8.94 -6.72
CA VAL A 120 -9.26 7.60 -6.95
C VAL A 120 -9.69 6.69 -5.80
N ILE A 121 -10.12 5.47 -6.12
CA ILE A 121 -10.42 4.43 -5.13
C ILE A 121 -9.50 3.24 -5.36
N LEU A 122 -8.82 2.80 -4.29
CA LEU A 122 -7.94 1.63 -4.26
C LEU A 122 -8.52 0.63 -3.27
N LEU A 123 -9.14 -0.44 -3.76
CA LEU A 123 -9.59 -1.57 -2.97
C LEU A 123 -8.44 -2.58 -2.88
N MET A 124 -7.93 -2.82 -1.69
CA MET A 124 -6.79 -3.71 -1.44
C MET A 124 -6.94 -4.46 -0.11
N PRO A 125 -7.91 -5.42 -0.05
CA PRO A 125 -8.20 -6.14 1.18
C PRO A 125 -6.97 -6.89 1.69
N CYS A 126 -6.61 -6.65 2.94
CA CYS A 126 -5.35 -7.11 3.51
C CYS A 126 -5.17 -8.62 3.36
N GLY A 127 -4.07 -9.02 2.71
CA GLY A 127 -3.70 -10.41 2.48
C GLY A 127 -4.44 -11.13 1.35
N PHE A 128 -5.35 -10.45 0.63
CA PHE A 128 -6.06 -11.03 -0.51
C PHE A 128 -5.26 -10.85 -1.80
N ASP A 129 -5.23 -11.91 -2.61
CA ASP A 129 -4.85 -11.81 -4.01
C ASP A 129 -5.96 -11.13 -4.83
N LEU A 130 -5.67 -10.83 -6.09
CA LEU A 130 -6.59 -10.10 -6.95
C LEU A 130 -7.93 -10.82 -7.14
N ASP A 131 -7.92 -12.14 -7.31
CA ASP A 131 -9.15 -12.91 -7.57
C ASP A 131 -10.05 -12.93 -6.34
N ARG A 132 -9.46 -13.14 -5.15
CA ARG A 132 -10.20 -13.07 -3.89
C ARG A 132 -10.71 -11.64 -3.61
N ALA A 133 -9.91 -10.62 -3.89
CA ALA A 133 -10.29 -9.22 -3.67
C ALA A 133 -11.47 -8.79 -4.57
N ARG A 134 -11.57 -9.35 -5.78
CA ARG A 134 -12.71 -9.12 -6.69
C ARG A 134 -14.05 -9.58 -6.14
N GLU A 135 -14.07 -10.60 -5.28
CA GLU A 135 -15.30 -11.10 -4.66
C GLU A 135 -15.94 -10.06 -3.73
N ASP A 136 -15.17 -9.09 -3.24
CA ASP A 136 -15.65 -8.02 -2.37
C ASP A 136 -16.23 -6.82 -3.13
N ILE A 137 -16.02 -6.72 -4.46
CA ILE A 137 -16.51 -5.61 -5.29
C ILE A 137 -18.03 -5.39 -5.14
N PRO A 138 -18.90 -6.44 -5.20
CA PRO A 138 -20.32 -6.27 -5.06
C PRO A 138 -20.75 -5.62 -3.74
N THR A 139 -19.98 -5.82 -2.65
CA THR A 139 -20.24 -5.20 -1.36
C THR A 139 -20.14 -3.67 -1.45
N LEU A 140 -19.14 -3.15 -2.17
CA LEU A 140 -18.96 -1.71 -2.36
C LEU A 140 -19.94 -1.14 -3.38
N THR A 141 -20.09 -1.78 -4.53
CA THR A 141 -20.91 -1.26 -5.65
C THR A 141 -22.40 -1.24 -5.33
N SER A 142 -22.86 -2.03 -4.34
CA SER A 142 -24.24 -1.99 -3.86
C SER A 142 -24.54 -0.83 -2.90
N LEU A 143 -23.52 -0.11 -2.43
CA LEU A 143 -23.70 0.99 -1.47
C LEU A 143 -24.34 2.21 -2.14
N ARG A 144 -25.31 2.82 -1.44
CA ARG A 144 -26.04 3.96 -1.99
C ARG A 144 -25.11 5.14 -2.27
N GLY A 145 -25.12 5.63 -3.50
CA GLY A 145 -24.29 6.77 -3.90
C GLY A 145 -22.93 6.37 -4.49
N TRP A 146 -22.61 5.08 -4.58
CA TRP A 146 -21.40 4.59 -5.22
C TRP A 146 -21.20 5.19 -6.62
N GLU A 147 -22.24 5.09 -7.49
CA GLU A 147 -22.24 5.62 -8.85
C GLU A 147 -22.02 7.14 -8.96
N SER A 148 -22.19 7.87 -7.85
CA SER A 148 -22.02 9.33 -7.81
C SER A 148 -20.62 9.77 -7.41
N LEU A 149 -19.76 8.86 -6.99
CA LEU A 149 -18.39 9.17 -6.62
C LEU A 149 -17.56 9.59 -7.85
N PRO A 150 -16.78 10.67 -7.78
CA PRO A 150 -15.93 11.10 -8.91
C PRO A 150 -15.04 9.99 -9.45
N ALA A 151 -14.40 9.20 -8.58
CA ALA A 151 -13.58 8.07 -8.96
C ALA A 151 -14.33 7.04 -9.82
N VAL A 152 -15.59 6.77 -9.52
CA VAL A 152 -16.43 5.81 -10.26
C VAL A 152 -16.84 6.38 -11.61
N GLN A 153 -17.25 7.65 -11.63
CA GLN A 153 -17.67 8.34 -12.86
C GLN A 153 -16.53 8.46 -13.87
N GLU A 154 -15.30 8.60 -13.38
CA GLU A 154 -14.08 8.71 -14.21
C GLU A 154 -13.40 7.36 -14.49
N GLY A 155 -13.95 6.23 -13.99
CA GLY A 155 -13.35 4.90 -14.16
C GLY A 155 -12.03 4.74 -13.40
N ARG A 156 -11.88 5.43 -12.27
CA ARG A 156 -10.67 5.44 -11.45
C ARG A 156 -10.87 4.70 -10.11
N ALA A 157 -11.71 3.69 -10.12
CA ALA A 157 -11.89 2.74 -9.03
C ALA A 157 -11.20 1.41 -9.40
N TYR A 158 -10.28 0.97 -8.54
CA TYR A 158 -9.40 -0.17 -8.83
C TYR A 158 -9.39 -1.16 -7.67
N VAL A 159 -9.25 -2.44 -7.99
CA VAL A 159 -8.95 -3.52 -7.05
C VAL A 159 -7.52 -4.00 -7.28
N LEU A 160 -6.75 -4.19 -6.21
CA LEU A 160 -5.33 -4.54 -6.24
C LEU A 160 -5.08 -5.90 -5.57
N ASP A 161 -4.05 -6.61 -6.03
CA ASP A 161 -3.47 -7.73 -5.30
C ASP A 161 -2.73 -7.21 -4.06
N ALA A 162 -3.45 -7.15 -2.94
CA ALA A 162 -2.88 -6.67 -1.68
C ALA A 162 -1.87 -7.65 -1.08
N SER A 163 -2.06 -8.96 -1.29
CA SER A 163 -1.15 -10.00 -0.80
C SER A 163 0.27 -9.82 -1.32
N GLU A 164 0.40 -9.43 -2.59
CA GLU A 164 1.70 -9.24 -3.23
C GLU A 164 2.30 -7.86 -2.94
N TYR A 165 1.48 -6.77 -2.93
CA TYR A 165 2.01 -5.43 -3.11
C TYR A 165 1.75 -4.44 -1.98
N THR A 166 0.81 -4.71 -1.07
CA THR A 166 0.48 -3.74 0.00
C THR A 166 0.46 -4.33 1.41
N SER A 167 0.23 -5.64 1.58
CA SER A 167 0.06 -6.26 2.89
C SER A 167 1.33 -6.91 3.45
N ARG A 168 2.38 -7.09 2.65
CA ARG A 168 3.61 -7.75 3.07
C ARG A 168 4.79 -6.79 3.01
N LEU A 169 5.36 -6.52 4.18
CA LEU A 169 6.43 -5.58 4.38
C LEU A 169 7.78 -6.15 3.91
N GLY A 170 8.04 -6.00 2.62
CA GLY A 170 9.24 -6.47 1.95
C GLY A 170 9.48 -5.73 0.63
N PRO A 171 10.45 -6.16 -0.20
CA PRO A 171 10.84 -5.45 -1.42
C PRO A 171 9.69 -5.14 -2.41
N ARG A 172 8.64 -6.02 -2.45
CA ARG A 172 7.49 -5.83 -3.34
C ARG A 172 6.57 -4.68 -2.94
N LEU A 173 6.68 -4.18 -1.70
CA LEU A 173 5.97 -2.97 -1.28
C LEU A 173 6.33 -1.76 -2.15
N ILE A 174 7.57 -1.69 -2.63
CA ILE A 174 8.00 -0.61 -3.52
C ILE A 174 7.37 -0.75 -4.92
N THR A 175 7.14 -1.96 -5.39
CA THR A 175 6.33 -2.18 -6.59
C THR A 175 4.87 -1.75 -6.34
N GLY A 176 4.32 -1.98 -5.15
CA GLY A 176 3.02 -1.45 -4.75
C GLY A 176 2.94 0.08 -4.80
N LEU A 177 4.00 0.77 -4.35
CA LEU A 177 4.11 2.22 -4.48
C LEU A 177 4.10 2.66 -5.97
N GLU A 178 4.84 1.97 -6.83
CA GLU A 178 4.88 2.25 -8.27
C GLU A 178 3.52 2.01 -8.94
N ILE A 179 2.81 0.95 -8.56
CA ILE A 179 1.43 0.69 -8.99
C ILE A 179 0.53 1.86 -8.60
N MET A 180 0.55 2.27 -7.32
CA MET A 180 -0.26 3.40 -6.85
C MET A 180 0.08 4.69 -7.59
N ALA A 181 1.36 4.94 -7.89
CA ALA A 181 1.78 6.12 -8.63
C ALA A 181 1.16 6.16 -10.04
N GLU A 182 1.15 5.04 -10.77
CA GLU A 182 0.51 4.96 -12.09
C GLU A 182 -1.01 5.12 -12.02
N LEU A 183 -1.67 4.53 -11.01
CA LEU A 183 -3.12 4.66 -10.86
C LEU A 183 -3.55 6.07 -10.43
N ILE A 184 -2.71 6.78 -9.67
CA ILE A 184 -2.98 8.15 -9.20
C ILE A 184 -2.62 9.18 -10.28
N HIS A 185 -1.54 8.97 -11.03
CA HIS A 185 -1.03 9.89 -12.06
C HIS A 185 -0.67 9.14 -13.36
N PRO A 186 -1.64 8.58 -14.08
CA PRO A 186 -1.37 7.82 -15.31
C PRO A 186 -0.72 8.66 -16.41
N GLU A 187 -0.82 9.98 -16.35
CA GLU A 187 -0.17 10.91 -17.25
C GLU A 187 1.35 11.07 -17.01
N LEU A 188 1.82 10.76 -15.79
CA LEU A 188 3.22 10.86 -15.39
C LEU A 188 3.92 9.49 -15.36
N PHE A 189 3.17 8.43 -15.10
CA PHE A 189 3.69 7.07 -14.94
C PHE A 189 3.03 6.13 -15.93
N SER A 190 3.81 5.21 -16.47
CA SER A 190 3.29 4.19 -17.38
C SER A 190 4.13 2.92 -17.34
N GLY A 191 3.47 1.77 -17.44
CA GLY A 191 4.13 0.47 -17.49
C GLY A 191 4.71 -0.01 -16.15
N MET A 192 4.25 0.57 -15.04
CA MET A 192 4.64 0.17 -13.69
C MET A 192 3.69 -0.89 -13.10
N VAL A 193 2.49 -1.02 -13.65
CA VAL A 193 1.48 -2.00 -13.22
C VAL A 193 1.81 -3.37 -13.80
N PRO A 194 2.22 -4.38 -13.00
CA PRO A 194 2.46 -5.72 -13.48
C PRO A 194 1.16 -6.36 -14.02
N GLU A 195 1.27 -7.19 -15.03
CA GLU A 195 0.12 -7.93 -15.57
C GLU A 195 -0.56 -8.76 -14.47
N GLY A 196 -1.89 -8.65 -14.36
CA GLY A 196 -2.66 -9.41 -13.38
C GLY A 196 -2.61 -8.87 -11.94
N SER A 197 -2.00 -7.70 -11.68
CA SER A 197 -1.91 -7.13 -10.32
C SER A 197 -3.06 -6.18 -9.97
N VAL A 198 -3.75 -5.64 -10.97
CA VAL A 198 -4.83 -4.64 -10.82
C VAL A 198 -6.02 -5.02 -11.69
N GLY A 199 -7.22 -4.71 -11.22
CA GLY A 199 -8.48 -4.77 -11.96
C GLY A 199 -9.25 -3.46 -11.83
N ALA A 200 -10.09 -3.13 -12.81
CA ALA A 200 -11.08 -2.06 -12.67
C ALA A 200 -12.29 -2.54 -11.86
N ILE A 201 -12.94 -1.62 -11.16
CA ILE A 201 -14.21 -1.82 -10.44
C ILE A 201 -15.34 -1.17 -11.23
#